data_0909bc60d5ba7c13a53135f1c76762d9
#
_entry.id   0909bc60d5ba7c13a53135f1c76762d9
#
_cell.length_a   1.000
_cell.length_b   1.000
_cell.length_c   1.000
_cell.angle_alpha   90.00
_cell.angle_beta   90.00
_cell.angle_gamma   90.00
#
_symmetry.space_group_name_H-M   'P 1'
#
loop_
_entity.id
_entity.type
_entity.pdbx_description
1 polymer ?
#
loop_
_entity_poly.entity_id
_entity_poly.type
_entity_poly.pdbx_seq_one_letter_code
_entity_poly.pdbx_strand_id
1 'polypeptide(L)'
;MLRLAVFVSGRGSNLKAILDSSALKNLIQVKAVVGDKLSLPAFDIAKNYSIPVFSVGKKEGFISFDDLEIILEEFKTDLIVLAGFLKLIPANFVKAFRNKIINIHPALLPSFGGSGMYGINVHRAVFESSVQVSGASVHFVDETYDTGRIIAQRCVDISGVKSPEEIAERVLSIEHQLLPSVIEKIALGKVFVENKRVRVET
;
A
#
# COMPACT_ATOMS: atom_id res chain seq x y z
N MET A 1 16.64 -1.80 11.60
CA MET A 1 16.06 -0.97 10.52
C MET A 1 15.24 -1.89 9.63
N LEU A 2 13.95 -1.62 9.47
CA LEU A 2 13.01 -2.43 8.70
C LEU A 2 13.24 -2.23 7.19
N ARG A 3 13.46 -3.30 6.42
CA ARG A 3 13.75 -3.25 4.97
C ARG A 3 12.46 -3.41 4.19
N LEU A 4 12.13 -2.40 3.40
CA LEU A 4 10.88 -2.32 2.64
C LEU A 4 11.09 -2.58 1.14
N ALA A 5 10.12 -3.25 0.51
CA ALA A 5 9.85 -3.14 -0.90
C ALA A 5 8.50 -2.43 -1.10
N VAL A 6 8.47 -1.38 -1.93
CA VAL A 6 7.25 -0.59 -2.15
C VAL A 6 6.73 -0.82 -3.56
N PHE A 7 5.49 -1.28 -3.68
CA PHE A 7 4.84 -1.61 -4.95
C PHE A 7 3.89 -0.49 -5.37
N VAL A 8 3.97 -0.08 -6.64
CA VAL A 8 3.28 1.09 -7.19
C VAL A 8 2.74 0.83 -8.60
N SER A 9 1.65 1.49 -9.00
CA SER A 9 1.13 1.45 -10.39
C SER A 9 0.97 2.84 -11.02
N GLY A 10 1.39 3.92 -10.33
CA GLY A 10 1.14 5.28 -10.78
C GLY A 10 2.16 6.30 -10.36
N ARG A 11 1.68 7.46 -9.90
CA ARG A 11 2.49 8.64 -9.58
C ARG A 11 3.42 8.48 -8.38
N GLY A 12 3.11 7.55 -7.46
CA GLY A 12 3.97 7.28 -6.30
C GLY A 12 3.81 8.26 -5.15
N SER A 13 2.65 8.90 -4.97
CA SER A 13 2.42 9.86 -3.88
C SER A 13 2.58 9.22 -2.49
N ASN A 14 2.07 8.00 -2.30
CA ASN A 14 2.27 7.23 -1.08
C ASN A 14 3.74 6.80 -0.88
N LEU A 15 4.47 6.43 -1.97
CA LEU A 15 5.92 6.20 -1.91
C LEU A 15 6.65 7.46 -1.42
N LYS A 16 6.30 8.62 -1.98
CA LYS A 16 6.87 9.90 -1.56
C LYS A 16 6.57 10.19 -0.09
N ALA A 17 5.33 9.97 0.37
CA ALA A 17 4.95 10.16 1.77
C ALA A 17 5.76 9.25 2.73
N ILE A 18 6.08 8.01 2.33
CA ILE A 18 6.96 7.11 3.09
C ILE A 18 8.39 7.70 3.16
N LEU A 19 8.95 8.10 2.02
CA LEU A 19 10.34 8.59 1.91
C LEU A 19 10.56 9.92 2.63
N ASP A 20 9.56 10.81 2.60
CA ASP A 20 9.63 12.14 3.23
C ASP A 20 9.31 12.12 4.74
N SER A 21 8.82 10.99 5.26
CA SER A 21 8.42 10.89 6.66
C SER A 21 9.61 10.97 7.60
N SER A 22 9.67 12.03 8.41
CA SER A 22 10.72 12.21 9.43
C SER A 22 10.68 11.11 10.49
N ALA A 23 9.50 10.60 10.85
CA ALA A 23 9.33 9.50 11.79
C ALA A 23 9.96 8.19 11.30
N LEU A 24 10.04 7.98 9.98
CA LEU A 24 10.59 6.77 9.38
C LEU A 24 12.09 6.83 9.10
N LYS A 25 12.71 8.00 9.10
CA LYS A 25 14.08 8.26 8.61
C LYS A 25 15.14 7.28 9.15
N ASN A 26 15.05 6.91 10.42
CA ASN A 26 16.03 6.01 11.07
C ASN A 26 15.44 4.62 11.36
N LEU A 27 14.20 4.36 11.00
CA LEU A 27 13.50 3.11 11.29
C LEU A 27 13.44 2.18 10.07
N ILE A 28 13.44 2.73 8.86
CA ILE A 28 13.26 1.95 7.63
C ILE A 28 14.39 2.17 6.63
N GLN A 29 14.50 1.21 5.69
CA GLN A 29 15.26 1.34 4.46
C GLN A 29 14.43 0.80 3.30
N VAL A 30 14.10 1.63 2.31
CA VAL A 30 13.46 1.15 1.08
C VAL A 30 14.53 0.51 0.20
N LYS A 31 14.43 -0.80 -0.02
CA LYS A 31 15.38 -1.62 -0.78
C LYS A 31 15.01 -1.75 -2.24
N ALA A 32 13.73 -1.64 -2.57
CA ALA A 32 13.23 -1.76 -3.94
C ALA A 32 11.92 -0.98 -4.11
N VAL A 33 11.71 -0.45 -5.31
CA VAL A 33 10.41 0.00 -5.79
C VAL A 33 10.00 -0.89 -6.97
N VAL A 34 8.82 -1.48 -6.89
CA VAL A 34 8.31 -2.44 -7.87
C VAL A 34 7.09 -1.86 -8.55
N GLY A 35 7.05 -1.90 -9.88
CA GLY A 35 5.91 -1.40 -10.66
C GLY A 35 5.32 -2.46 -11.59
N ASP A 36 4.10 -2.21 -12.03
CA ASP A 36 3.38 -3.05 -12.99
C ASP A 36 3.49 -2.55 -14.46
N LYS A 37 4.34 -1.56 -14.69
CA LYS A 37 4.65 -0.99 -16.01
C LYS A 37 6.15 -0.75 -16.12
N LEU A 38 6.68 -0.72 -17.36
CA LEU A 38 8.10 -0.49 -17.61
C LEU A 38 8.55 0.94 -17.27
N SER A 39 7.62 1.89 -17.31
CA SER A 39 7.89 3.28 -16.94
C SER A 39 6.74 3.80 -16.08
N LEU A 40 7.09 4.39 -14.94
CA LEU A 40 6.16 5.01 -13.99
C LEU A 40 6.79 6.28 -13.41
N PRO A 41 6.02 7.35 -13.17
CA PRO A 41 6.55 8.53 -12.47
C PRO A 41 7.12 8.21 -11.09
N ALA A 42 6.59 7.19 -10.41
CA ALA A 42 7.13 6.69 -9.16
C ALA A 42 8.57 6.18 -9.26
N PHE A 43 9.02 5.71 -10.43
CA PHE A 43 10.40 5.27 -10.65
C PHE A 43 11.39 6.44 -10.64
N ASP A 44 10.98 7.61 -11.09
CA ASP A 44 11.82 8.81 -11.03
C ASP A 44 12.01 9.27 -9.58
N ILE A 45 10.94 9.15 -8.75
CA ILE A 45 11.09 9.34 -7.29
C ILE A 45 12.13 8.37 -6.73
N ALA A 46 12.01 7.06 -7.02
CA ALA A 46 12.93 6.05 -6.51
C ALA A 46 14.39 6.31 -6.94
N LYS A 47 14.61 6.68 -8.20
CA LYS A 47 15.94 7.03 -8.73
C LYS A 47 16.59 8.19 -7.99
N ASN A 48 15.82 9.23 -7.64
CA ASN A 48 16.32 10.37 -6.88
C ASN A 48 16.82 10.00 -5.47
N TYR A 49 16.34 8.87 -4.94
CA TYR A 49 16.80 8.29 -3.67
C TYR A 49 17.77 7.12 -3.86
N SER A 50 18.27 6.90 -5.10
CA SER A 50 19.15 5.77 -5.45
C SER A 50 18.57 4.39 -5.08
N ILE A 51 17.24 4.23 -5.18
CA ILE A 51 16.53 2.98 -4.89
C ILE A 51 16.37 2.18 -6.19
N PRO A 52 16.76 0.90 -6.22
CA PRO A 52 16.53 0.01 -7.36
C PRO A 52 15.06 -0.08 -7.73
N VAL A 53 14.77 -0.13 -9.04
CA VAL A 53 13.42 -0.27 -9.57
C VAL A 53 13.28 -1.55 -10.38
N PHE A 54 12.13 -2.22 -10.26
CA PHE A 54 11.80 -3.45 -10.97
C PHE A 54 10.41 -3.34 -11.58
N SER A 55 10.24 -3.90 -12.78
CA SER A 55 8.93 -3.98 -13.43
C SER A 55 8.47 -5.43 -13.46
N VAL A 56 7.34 -5.74 -12.81
CA VAL A 56 6.82 -7.10 -12.67
C VAL A 56 5.64 -7.36 -13.61
N GLY A 57 5.70 -8.46 -14.34
CA GLY A 57 4.65 -8.83 -15.30
C GLY A 57 4.97 -10.08 -16.11
N LYS A 58 4.16 -10.31 -17.17
CA LYS A 58 4.32 -11.48 -18.05
C LYS A 58 4.86 -11.14 -19.45
N LYS A 59 5.09 -9.84 -19.71
CA LYS A 59 5.55 -9.38 -21.03
C LYS A 59 7.06 -9.25 -21.05
N GLU A 60 7.63 -9.16 -22.26
CA GLU A 60 9.04 -8.86 -22.45
C GLU A 60 9.46 -7.58 -21.71
N GLY A 61 10.65 -7.60 -21.11
CA GLY A 61 11.18 -6.51 -20.27
C GLY A 61 10.66 -6.49 -18.82
N PHE A 62 9.73 -7.38 -18.46
CA PHE A 62 9.29 -7.56 -17.07
C PHE A 62 9.97 -8.79 -16.45
N ILE A 63 10.18 -8.73 -15.14
CA ILE A 63 10.55 -9.91 -14.36
C ILE A 63 9.28 -10.65 -13.90
N SER A 64 9.38 -11.94 -13.67
CA SER A 64 8.29 -12.72 -13.07
C SER A 64 8.15 -12.43 -11.58
N PHE A 65 7.03 -12.83 -10.96
CA PHE A 65 6.91 -12.78 -9.50
C PHE A 65 7.84 -13.76 -8.79
N ASP A 66 8.18 -14.88 -9.44
CA ASP A 66 9.12 -15.87 -8.89
C ASP A 66 10.56 -15.31 -8.87
N ASP A 67 10.99 -14.64 -9.94
CA ASP A 67 12.28 -13.93 -9.95
C ASP A 67 12.31 -12.78 -8.95
N LEU A 68 11.20 -12.04 -8.83
CA LEU A 68 11.07 -10.96 -7.85
C LEU A 68 11.18 -11.49 -6.41
N GLU A 69 10.61 -12.66 -6.12
CA GLU A 69 10.72 -13.30 -4.80
C GLU A 69 12.18 -13.51 -4.42
N ILE A 70 12.98 -14.09 -5.33
CA ILE A 70 14.43 -14.32 -5.13
C ILE A 70 15.15 -12.99 -4.84
N ILE A 71 14.89 -11.95 -5.65
CA ILE A 71 15.49 -10.63 -5.45
C ILE A 71 15.15 -10.03 -4.08
N LEU A 72 13.88 -10.14 -3.67
CA LEU A 72 13.44 -9.59 -2.39
C LEU A 72 13.98 -10.38 -1.20
N GLU A 73 14.22 -11.68 -1.35
CA GLU A 73 14.92 -12.50 -0.35
C GLU A 73 16.40 -12.11 -0.24
N GLU A 74 17.11 -11.91 -1.36
CA GLU A 74 18.49 -11.42 -1.37
C GLU A 74 18.60 -10.03 -0.70
N PHE A 75 17.63 -9.15 -0.92
CA PHE A 75 17.54 -7.86 -0.24
C PHE A 75 17.14 -8.00 1.23
N LYS A 76 16.84 -9.21 1.68
CA LYS A 76 16.35 -9.52 3.03
C LYS A 76 15.15 -8.63 3.39
N THR A 77 14.19 -8.51 2.48
CA THR A 77 13.00 -7.67 2.63
C THR A 77 12.17 -8.15 3.81
N ASP A 78 11.89 -7.26 4.74
CA ASP A 78 11.11 -7.55 5.95
C ASP A 78 9.62 -7.27 5.73
N LEU A 79 9.28 -6.26 4.92
CA LEU A 79 7.91 -5.84 4.65
C LEU A 79 7.74 -5.36 3.22
N ILE A 80 6.68 -5.81 2.57
CA ILE A 80 6.21 -5.33 1.28
C ILE A 80 5.03 -4.39 1.50
N VAL A 81 5.06 -3.21 0.86
CA VAL A 81 4.02 -2.18 0.98
C VAL A 81 3.39 -1.96 -0.38
N LEU A 82 2.12 -2.32 -0.53
CA LEU A 82 1.35 -1.98 -1.72
C LEU A 82 0.83 -0.55 -1.56
N ALA A 83 1.46 0.37 -2.29
CA ALA A 83 1.21 1.81 -2.24
C ALA A 83 0.52 2.28 -3.53
N GLY A 84 -0.70 1.81 -3.75
CA GLY A 84 -1.42 2.00 -4.99
C GLY A 84 -0.96 1.06 -6.10
N PHE A 85 -0.69 -0.19 -5.78
CA PHE A 85 -0.41 -1.26 -6.74
C PHE A 85 -1.73 -1.93 -7.14
N LEU A 86 -2.04 -1.93 -8.45
CA LEU A 86 -3.38 -2.26 -8.94
C LEU A 86 -3.54 -3.70 -9.44
N LYS A 87 -2.46 -4.46 -9.54
CA LYS A 87 -2.53 -5.87 -9.94
C LYS A 87 -2.72 -6.78 -8.74
N LEU A 88 -3.43 -7.86 -8.97
CA LEU A 88 -3.51 -8.95 -8.00
C LEU A 88 -2.13 -9.56 -7.80
N ILE A 89 -1.72 -9.70 -6.57
CA ILE A 89 -0.52 -10.43 -6.19
C ILE A 89 -0.80 -11.93 -6.30
N PRO A 90 0.06 -12.73 -6.96
CA PRO A 90 -0.14 -14.17 -7.06
C PRO A 90 -0.19 -14.85 -5.68
N ALA A 91 -1.04 -15.86 -5.55
CA ALA A 91 -1.26 -16.54 -4.27
C ALA A 91 0.02 -17.20 -3.71
N ASN A 92 0.89 -17.76 -4.58
CA ASN A 92 2.18 -18.30 -4.17
C ASN A 92 3.07 -17.21 -3.55
N PHE A 93 3.15 -16.03 -4.16
CA PHE A 93 3.91 -14.89 -3.64
C PHE A 93 3.34 -14.38 -2.31
N VAL A 94 1.99 -14.32 -2.16
CA VAL A 94 1.36 -13.96 -0.88
C VAL A 94 1.71 -14.97 0.21
N LYS A 95 1.76 -16.27 -0.12
CA LYS A 95 2.16 -17.33 0.82
C LYS A 95 3.62 -17.22 1.25
N ALA A 96 4.54 -16.93 0.33
CA ALA A 96 5.96 -16.74 0.63
C ALA A 96 6.20 -15.56 1.59
N PHE A 97 5.44 -14.47 1.41
CA PHE A 97 5.51 -13.28 2.26
C PHE A 97 4.31 -13.15 3.22
N ARG A 98 3.83 -14.26 3.77
CA ARG A 98 2.67 -14.28 4.67
C ARG A 98 2.89 -13.36 5.88
N ASN A 99 1.90 -12.48 6.15
CA ASN A 99 1.95 -11.43 7.18
C ASN A 99 3.09 -10.41 7.00
N LYS A 100 3.70 -10.35 5.81
CA LYS A 100 4.73 -9.38 5.45
C LYS A 100 4.32 -8.49 4.28
N ILE A 101 3.08 -8.54 3.84
CA ILE A 101 2.54 -7.66 2.80
C ILE A 101 1.41 -6.84 3.43
N ILE A 102 1.50 -5.53 3.30
CA ILE A 102 0.42 -4.61 3.68
C ILE A 102 -0.04 -3.80 2.46
N ASN A 103 -1.31 -3.41 2.47
CA ASN A 103 -1.91 -2.55 1.44
C ASN A 103 -2.56 -1.33 2.08
N ILE A 104 -2.47 -0.18 1.42
CA ILE A 104 -3.30 0.99 1.70
C ILE A 104 -4.47 1.00 0.72
N HIS A 105 -5.68 0.94 1.25
CA HIS A 105 -6.93 0.99 0.48
C HIS A 105 -7.67 2.30 0.76
N PRO A 106 -8.14 3.03 -0.29
CA PRO A 106 -8.69 4.37 -0.13
C PRO A 106 -10.17 4.38 0.26
N ALA A 107 -10.57 3.48 1.16
CA ALA A 107 -11.89 3.45 1.80
C ALA A 107 -11.82 2.78 3.17
N LEU A 108 -12.93 2.85 3.92
CA LEU A 108 -13.10 2.16 5.19
C LEU A 108 -13.57 0.72 4.96
N LEU A 109 -12.63 -0.20 4.85
CA LEU A 109 -12.94 -1.63 4.72
C LEU A 109 -13.82 -2.13 5.90
N PRO A 110 -14.73 -3.09 5.66
CA PRO A 110 -14.89 -3.89 4.44
C PRO A 110 -15.72 -3.21 3.34
N SER A 111 -16.25 -2.00 3.57
CA SER A 111 -17.03 -1.28 2.57
C SER A 111 -16.13 -0.79 1.43
N PHE A 112 -16.66 -0.80 0.20
CA PHE A 112 -15.97 -0.30 -1.00
C PHE A 112 -14.61 -0.97 -1.27
N GLY A 113 -14.44 -2.25 -0.87
CA GLY A 113 -13.30 -3.10 -1.19
C GLY A 113 -13.64 -4.18 -2.18
N GLY A 114 -12.61 -4.95 -2.61
CA GLY A 114 -12.78 -6.09 -3.50
C GLY A 114 -12.53 -5.80 -4.98
N SER A 115 -12.88 -6.76 -5.83
CA SER A 115 -12.61 -6.69 -7.27
C SER A 115 -13.22 -5.45 -7.93
N GLY A 116 -12.42 -4.70 -8.69
CA GLY A 116 -12.85 -3.45 -9.37
C GLY A 116 -12.77 -2.20 -8.51
N MET A 117 -12.58 -2.32 -7.19
CA MET A 117 -12.48 -1.19 -6.26
C MET A 117 -11.04 -0.68 -6.17
N TYR A 118 -10.63 0.12 -7.16
CA TYR A 118 -9.31 0.75 -7.22
C TYR A 118 -9.36 2.13 -7.88
N GLY A 119 -8.42 2.99 -7.53
CA GLY A 119 -8.29 4.34 -8.06
C GLY A 119 -9.59 5.13 -7.89
N ILE A 120 -10.01 5.85 -8.93
CA ILE A 120 -11.22 6.71 -8.87
C ILE A 120 -12.52 5.90 -8.72
N ASN A 121 -12.53 4.61 -9.06
CA ASN A 121 -13.74 3.79 -8.95
C ASN A 121 -14.22 3.66 -7.51
N VAL A 122 -13.30 3.55 -6.54
CA VAL A 122 -13.64 3.54 -5.10
C VAL A 122 -14.38 4.82 -4.72
N HIS A 123 -13.81 5.97 -5.08
CA HIS A 123 -14.38 7.27 -4.72
C HIS A 123 -15.71 7.54 -5.42
N ARG A 124 -15.88 7.03 -6.65
CA ARG A 124 -17.16 7.08 -7.35
C ARG A 124 -18.22 6.25 -6.63
N ALA A 125 -17.90 5.03 -6.24
CA ALA A 125 -18.83 4.18 -5.49
C ALA A 125 -19.19 4.80 -4.13
N VAL A 126 -18.23 5.40 -3.44
CA VAL A 126 -18.46 6.17 -2.20
C VAL A 126 -19.40 7.34 -2.45
N PHE A 127 -19.15 8.14 -3.48
CA PHE A 127 -19.97 9.30 -3.83
C PHE A 127 -21.41 8.91 -4.18
N GLU A 128 -21.59 7.87 -5.00
CA GLU A 128 -22.89 7.35 -5.43
C GLU A 128 -23.70 6.73 -4.27
N SER A 129 -23.02 6.25 -3.20
CA SER A 129 -23.67 5.68 -2.02
C SER A 129 -24.22 6.72 -1.03
N SER A 130 -23.96 8.01 -1.24
CA SER A 130 -24.39 9.12 -0.38
C SER A 130 -23.91 9.02 1.07
N VAL A 131 -22.86 8.27 1.37
CA VAL A 131 -22.25 8.24 2.70
C VAL A 131 -21.60 9.58 3.01
N GLN A 132 -21.58 9.96 4.30
CA GLN A 132 -21.03 11.26 4.73
C GLN A 132 -19.61 11.14 5.28
N VAL A 133 -19.09 9.90 5.40
CA VAL A 133 -17.76 9.61 5.93
C VAL A 133 -17.09 8.60 5.02
N SER A 134 -15.84 8.87 4.63
CA SER A 134 -14.94 7.93 3.97
C SER A 134 -13.62 7.85 4.75
N GLY A 135 -12.55 7.37 4.14
CA GLY A 135 -11.25 7.29 4.77
C GLY A 135 -10.30 6.32 4.07
N ALA A 136 -9.31 5.87 4.82
CA ALA A 136 -8.34 4.89 4.34
C ALA A 136 -8.18 3.74 5.33
N SER A 137 -7.83 2.57 4.82
CA SER A 137 -7.54 1.36 5.59
C SER A 137 -6.17 0.82 5.23
N VAL A 138 -5.33 0.55 6.23
CA VAL A 138 -4.13 -0.27 6.05
C VAL A 138 -4.42 -1.66 6.59
N HIS A 139 -4.20 -2.69 5.77
CA HIS A 139 -4.48 -4.08 6.10
C HIS A 139 -3.38 -5.01 5.62
N PHE A 140 -3.24 -6.17 6.23
CA PHE A 140 -2.46 -7.26 5.68
C PHE A 140 -3.09 -7.79 4.41
N VAL A 141 -2.27 -8.19 3.44
CA VAL A 141 -2.74 -8.78 2.19
C VAL A 141 -2.87 -10.28 2.37
N ASP A 142 -3.98 -10.82 1.91
CA ASP A 142 -4.23 -12.25 1.73
C ASP A 142 -4.43 -12.61 0.25
N GLU A 143 -4.91 -13.81 -0.04
CA GLU A 143 -5.06 -14.33 -1.40
C GLU A 143 -6.25 -13.71 -2.16
N THR A 144 -7.08 -12.90 -1.48
CA THR A 144 -8.28 -12.26 -2.02
C THR A 144 -8.16 -10.74 -1.91
N TYR A 145 -8.79 -9.98 -2.80
CA TYR A 145 -8.76 -8.52 -2.73
C TYR A 145 -9.40 -8.01 -1.44
N ASP A 146 -8.66 -7.19 -0.71
CA ASP A 146 -9.09 -6.35 0.42
C ASP A 146 -9.78 -7.09 1.59
N THR A 147 -9.54 -8.42 1.73
CA THR A 147 -10.14 -9.26 2.78
C THR A 147 -9.21 -9.51 3.97
N GLY A 148 -7.94 -9.13 3.86
CA GLY A 148 -6.96 -9.33 4.91
C GLY A 148 -7.23 -8.50 6.17
N ARG A 149 -6.56 -8.86 7.26
CA ARG A 149 -6.79 -8.25 8.57
C ARG A 149 -6.40 -6.79 8.58
N ILE A 150 -7.33 -5.94 8.98
CA ILE A 150 -7.14 -4.50 9.10
C ILE A 150 -6.18 -4.22 10.26
N ILE A 151 -5.16 -3.39 10.00
CA ILE A 151 -4.18 -2.93 10.99
C ILE A 151 -4.65 -1.60 11.59
N ALA A 152 -5.01 -0.66 10.71
CA ALA A 152 -5.48 0.66 11.13
C ALA A 152 -6.41 1.26 10.08
N GLN A 153 -7.31 2.12 10.55
CA GLN A 153 -8.23 2.90 9.72
C GLN A 153 -8.27 4.33 10.22
N ARG A 154 -8.45 5.26 9.30
CA ARG A 154 -8.71 6.66 9.63
C ARG A 154 -9.81 7.20 8.74
N CYS A 155 -10.81 7.78 9.37
CA CYS A 155 -11.95 8.38 8.67
C CYS A 155 -11.70 9.86 8.32
N VAL A 156 -12.44 10.34 7.34
CA VAL A 156 -12.52 11.75 6.94
C VAL A 156 -13.96 12.08 6.59
N ASP A 157 -14.41 13.24 7.04
CA ASP A 157 -15.70 13.81 6.67
C ASP A 157 -15.68 14.16 5.17
N ILE A 158 -16.68 13.67 4.44
CA ILE A 158 -16.92 13.94 3.03
C ILE A 158 -18.31 14.60 2.81
N SER A 159 -18.96 15.04 3.87
CA SER A 159 -20.17 15.85 3.74
C SER A 159 -19.89 17.11 2.92
N GLY A 160 -20.80 17.44 2.02
CA GLY A 160 -20.68 18.62 1.16
C GLY A 160 -19.70 18.52 0.00
N VAL A 161 -19.03 17.37 -0.24
CA VAL A 161 -18.26 17.14 -1.47
C VAL A 161 -19.18 17.14 -2.69
N LYS A 162 -18.63 17.59 -3.83
CA LYS A 162 -19.40 17.74 -5.07
C LYS A 162 -19.00 16.73 -6.14
N SER A 163 -17.89 16.00 -5.93
CA SER A 163 -17.40 15.04 -6.91
C SER A 163 -16.58 13.90 -6.25
N PRO A 164 -16.42 12.76 -6.93
CA PRO A 164 -15.49 11.70 -6.53
C PRO A 164 -14.04 12.18 -6.37
N GLU A 165 -13.61 13.15 -7.16
CA GLU A 165 -12.25 13.71 -7.14
C GLU A 165 -12.00 14.46 -5.83
N GLU A 166 -12.98 15.21 -5.30
CA GLU A 166 -12.87 15.86 -3.99
C GLU A 166 -12.75 14.83 -2.85
N ILE A 167 -13.46 13.70 -2.96
CA ILE A 167 -13.30 12.58 -2.02
C ILE A 167 -11.87 12.02 -2.11
N ALA A 168 -11.37 11.80 -3.33
CA ALA A 168 -10.03 11.28 -3.56
C ALA A 168 -8.96 12.18 -2.94
N GLU A 169 -9.07 13.49 -3.06
CA GLU A 169 -8.12 14.45 -2.47
C GLU A 169 -8.13 14.38 -0.94
N ARG A 170 -9.32 14.36 -0.31
CA ARG A 170 -9.45 14.25 1.16
C ARG A 170 -8.87 12.94 1.66
N VAL A 171 -9.21 11.82 1.01
CA VAL A 171 -8.73 10.49 1.38
C VAL A 171 -7.23 10.36 1.17
N LEU A 172 -6.67 10.92 0.10
CA LEU A 172 -5.23 10.90 -0.17
C LEU A 172 -4.43 11.57 0.96
N SER A 173 -4.94 12.68 1.50
CA SER A 173 -4.33 13.34 2.67
C SER A 173 -4.28 12.42 3.90
N ILE A 174 -5.32 11.60 4.09
CA ILE A 174 -5.35 10.60 5.16
C ILE A 174 -4.38 9.45 4.89
N GLU A 175 -4.30 8.96 3.64
CA GLU A 175 -3.36 7.90 3.26
C GLU A 175 -1.92 8.29 3.58
N HIS A 176 -1.51 9.51 3.22
CA HIS A 176 -0.16 10.03 3.44
C HIS A 176 0.25 10.13 4.92
N GLN A 177 -0.73 10.17 5.83
CA GLN A 177 -0.49 10.15 7.28
C GLN A 177 -0.58 8.74 7.84
N LEU A 178 -1.60 7.97 7.43
CA LEU A 178 -1.90 6.66 7.98
C LEU A 178 -0.84 5.63 7.62
N LEU A 179 -0.44 5.57 6.34
CA LEU A 179 0.51 4.55 5.87
C LEU A 179 1.89 4.67 6.55
N PRO A 180 2.54 5.85 6.60
CA PRO A 180 3.78 6.01 7.36
C PRO A 180 3.64 5.67 8.85
N SER A 181 2.53 6.07 9.49
CA SER A 181 2.27 5.75 10.90
C SER A 181 2.17 4.25 11.16
N VAL A 182 1.53 3.49 10.27
CA VAL A 182 1.46 2.03 10.39
C VAL A 182 2.83 1.39 10.17
N ILE A 183 3.60 1.85 9.18
CA ILE A 183 4.96 1.36 8.93
C ILE A 183 5.85 1.62 10.16
N GLU A 184 5.73 2.79 10.80
CA GLU A 184 6.43 3.11 12.04
C GLU A 184 6.10 2.10 13.15
N LYS A 185 4.82 1.82 13.39
CA LYS A 185 4.39 0.83 14.38
C LYS A 185 4.92 -0.57 14.10
N ILE A 186 4.96 -0.98 12.83
CA ILE A 186 5.56 -2.26 12.43
C ILE A 186 7.08 -2.25 12.70
N ALA A 187 7.78 -1.17 12.32
CA ALA A 187 9.23 -1.05 12.53
C ALA A 187 9.63 -1.07 14.02
N LEU A 188 8.74 -0.59 14.89
CA LEU A 188 8.90 -0.60 16.34
C LEU A 188 8.45 -1.92 16.99
N GLY A 189 7.96 -2.90 16.21
CA GLY A 189 7.45 -4.17 16.74
C GLY A 189 6.14 -4.05 17.54
N LYS A 190 5.34 -3.02 17.27
CA LYS A 190 4.09 -2.69 17.97
C LYS A 190 2.83 -3.24 17.31
N VAL A 191 2.95 -4.06 16.26
CA VAL A 191 1.82 -4.66 15.55
C VAL A 191 1.82 -6.16 15.75
N PHE A 192 0.75 -6.69 16.36
CA PHE A 192 0.62 -8.10 16.74
C PHE A 192 -0.59 -8.70 16.05
N VAL A 193 -0.39 -9.83 15.38
CA VAL A 193 -1.48 -10.62 14.76
C VAL A 193 -1.94 -11.64 15.78
N GLU A 194 -3.12 -11.43 16.37
CA GLU A 194 -3.70 -12.28 17.42
C GLU A 194 -5.00 -12.90 16.90
N ASN A 195 -5.01 -14.21 16.67
CA ASN A 195 -6.17 -14.94 16.14
C ASN A 195 -6.76 -14.26 14.89
N LYS A 196 -7.96 -13.66 15.02
CA LYS A 196 -8.69 -12.99 13.93
C LYS A 196 -8.51 -11.46 13.92
N ARG A 197 -7.75 -10.88 14.85
CA ARG A 197 -7.57 -9.42 14.99
C ARG A 197 -6.12 -9.02 14.91
N VAL A 198 -5.90 -7.72 14.69
CA VAL A 198 -4.60 -7.10 14.84
C VAL A 198 -4.67 -6.16 16.03
N ARG A 199 -3.73 -6.31 16.96
CA ARG A 199 -3.53 -5.39 18.06
C ARG A 199 -2.35 -4.47 17.74
N VAL A 200 -2.57 -3.18 17.90
CA VAL A 200 -1.55 -2.14 17.69
C VAL A 200 -1.34 -1.43 19.01
N GLU A 201 -0.11 -1.42 19.50
CA GLU A 201 0.25 -0.66 20.70
C GLU A 201 0.50 0.81 20.41
N THR A 202 0.14 1.66 21.35
CA THR A 202 0.34 3.12 21.26
C THR A 202 1.80 3.53 21.43
#